data_123c3c3d80ab8611d64e66d90aaf2f7c
#
_entry.id   123c3c3d80ab8611d64e66d90aaf2f7c
#
_cell.length_a   1.000
_cell.length_b   1.000
_cell.length_c   1.000
_cell.angle_alpha   90.00
_cell.angle_beta   90.00
_cell.angle_gamma   90.00
#
_symmetry.space_group_name_H-M   'P 1'
#
loop_
_entity.id
_entity.type
_entity.pdbx_description
1 polymer ?
#
loop_
_entity_poly.entity_id
_entity_poly.type
_entity_poly.pdbx_seq_one_letter_code
_entity_poly.pdbx_strand_id
1 'polypeptide(L)'
;MKQQIIIKKTDAAGVLSGVNYDLVRAAVSGGSFESLVKVFEYFKATDTQIGSELFKRKVYVSALPIFFESEDKAQGAFIQEFLESIKFKKFLFACTAAIAYGFAPFIKQWRNDEGKILPDFEYIPPTYFNTDNEDKLYLKQGIDKIYVQNSADLMWIHVHPTDSGDVITQSLMYRIVTITALKHLAISKYMNFFDSLSVPPLVIKSDSVGDEKQSDAIIEAAVNLRANGVGLFSKGDIVELLNGNVDKATFLEFIKYCDDCIAKSITGQVLAGNSQINGTQALGKVHNEVRQDILRFDAMLISASLYELIDETLKLNFSNAKPFKFMLDANLEADENALSEVYERITSMGYEIPLEFMETAFKIKGLKFKGEAEAQISQNQDKKGVSKNAQRQNLPLDNIDAALENKEYNKSEKEILKEIESSLNKLLKDASSYEEAFKKLGEMYEGMDLALLENAMINAISNAEIYGYEDE
;
A
#
# COMPACT_ATOMS: atom_id res chain seq x y z
N MET A 1 -11.96 6.31 -45.65
CA MET A 1 -11.45 5.06 -45.00
C MET A 1 -11.70 5.20 -43.51
N LYS A 2 -12.33 4.22 -42.87
CA LYS A 2 -12.42 4.23 -41.39
C LYS A 2 -10.99 4.04 -40.87
N GLN A 3 -10.53 4.96 -40.05
CA GLN A 3 -9.25 4.88 -39.39
C GLN A 3 -9.28 3.66 -38.46
N GLN A 4 -8.30 2.78 -38.54
CA GLN A 4 -8.18 1.59 -37.71
C GLN A 4 -6.88 1.65 -36.94
N ILE A 5 -6.94 1.40 -35.62
CA ILE A 5 -5.75 1.30 -34.80
C ILE A 5 -5.14 -0.10 -35.00
N ILE A 6 -3.91 -0.15 -35.46
CA ILE A 6 -3.15 -1.38 -35.60
C ILE A 6 -1.89 -1.25 -34.75
N ILE A 7 -1.82 -2.01 -33.66
CA ILE A 7 -0.68 -2.02 -32.75
C ILE A 7 0.35 -3.04 -33.26
N LYS A 8 1.54 -2.58 -33.62
CA LYS A 8 2.67 -3.46 -33.99
C LYS A 8 3.67 -3.48 -32.84
N LYS A 9 4.25 -4.62 -32.53
CA LYS A 9 5.30 -4.75 -31.50
C LYS A 9 6.49 -3.81 -31.73
N THR A 10 6.76 -3.46 -32.97
CA THR A 10 7.84 -2.53 -33.36
C THR A 10 7.55 -1.09 -32.97
N ASP A 11 6.29 -0.74 -32.71
CA ASP A 11 5.89 0.63 -32.33
C ASP A 11 6.03 0.86 -30.82
N ALA A 12 6.13 -0.22 -30.04
CA ALA A 12 6.29 -0.15 -28.58
C ALA A 12 7.73 0.24 -28.22
N ALA A 13 7.84 1.10 -27.23
CA ALA A 13 9.11 1.30 -26.54
C ALA A 13 9.54 0.00 -25.86
N GLY A 14 10.70 -0.53 -26.21
CA GLY A 14 11.26 -1.71 -25.55
C GLY A 14 11.59 -1.43 -24.07
N VAL A 15 11.46 -2.45 -23.21
CA VAL A 15 11.97 -2.40 -21.85
C VAL A 15 13.50 -2.41 -21.92
N LEU A 16 14.14 -1.53 -21.16
CA LEU A 16 15.59 -1.43 -21.11
C LEU A 16 16.19 -2.66 -20.43
N SER A 17 17.34 -3.12 -20.92
CA SER A 17 18.09 -4.23 -20.28
C SER A 17 18.81 -3.80 -19.00
N GLY A 18 18.93 -2.47 -18.78
CA GLY A 18 19.52 -1.88 -17.58
C GLY A 18 19.29 -0.37 -17.56
N VAL A 19 19.23 0.19 -16.37
CA VAL A 19 19.03 1.62 -16.13
C VAL A 19 20.10 2.11 -15.16
N ASN A 20 20.83 3.16 -15.54
CA ASN A 20 21.72 3.87 -14.63
C ASN A 20 21.10 5.23 -14.23
N TYR A 21 21.68 5.88 -13.22
CA TYR A 21 21.20 7.15 -12.71
C TYR A 21 21.20 8.28 -13.75
N ASP A 22 22.20 8.33 -14.63
CA ASP A 22 22.32 9.38 -15.65
C ASP A 22 21.21 9.27 -16.69
N LEU A 23 20.82 8.05 -17.07
CA LEU A 23 19.70 7.80 -17.97
C LEU A 23 18.37 8.24 -17.36
N VAL A 24 18.18 7.98 -16.06
CA VAL A 24 16.99 8.46 -15.32
C VAL A 24 16.95 9.97 -15.27
N ARG A 25 18.07 10.60 -14.93
CA ARG A 25 18.19 12.04 -14.87
C ARG A 25 17.88 12.69 -16.23
N ALA A 26 18.40 12.11 -17.32
CA ALA A 26 18.09 12.57 -18.67
C ALA A 26 16.58 12.43 -19.01
N ALA A 27 15.95 11.30 -18.63
CA ALA A 27 14.54 11.08 -18.85
C ALA A 27 13.64 12.07 -18.08
N VAL A 28 14.03 12.41 -16.84
CA VAL A 28 13.28 13.34 -15.97
C VAL A 28 13.49 14.81 -16.37
N SER A 29 14.74 15.19 -16.71
CA SER A 29 15.10 16.62 -16.91
C SER A 29 14.74 17.20 -18.28
N GLY A 30 14.42 16.42 -19.26
CA GLY A 30 14.15 16.91 -20.63
C GLY A 30 13.77 15.79 -21.57
N GLY A 31 13.50 14.62 -20.99
CA GLY A 31 13.09 13.45 -21.74
C GLY A 31 11.65 13.55 -22.23
N SER A 32 11.36 12.79 -23.24
CA SER A 32 10.00 12.56 -23.70
C SER A 32 9.27 11.61 -22.77
N PHE A 33 7.94 11.61 -22.84
CA PHE A 33 7.11 10.62 -22.15
C PHE A 33 7.60 9.17 -22.39
N GLU A 34 8.00 8.86 -23.64
CA GLU A 34 8.57 7.56 -24.00
C GLU A 34 9.80 7.20 -23.18
N SER A 35 10.73 8.13 -22.98
CA SER A 35 11.96 7.90 -22.22
C SER A 35 11.64 7.60 -20.75
N LEU A 36 10.70 8.34 -20.17
CA LEU A 36 10.25 8.13 -18.80
C LEU A 36 9.55 6.77 -18.63
N VAL A 37 8.65 6.41 -19.55
CA VAL A 37 7.97 5.11 -19.55
C VAL A 37 8.97 3.95 -19.66
N LYS A 38 9.97 4.04 -20.51
CA LYS A 38 11.03 3.01 -20.64
C LYS A 38 11.75 2.77 -19.33
N VAL A 39 12.16 3.84 -18.66
CA VAL A 39 12.84 3.78 -17.35
C VAL A 39 11.91 3.19 -16.29
N PHE A 40 10.66 3.64 -16.26
CA PHE A 40 9.69 3.18 -15.29
C PHE A 40 9.32 1.70 -15.48
N GLU A 41 9.14 1.24 -16.72
CA GLU A 41 8.88 -0.18 -17.01
C GLU A 41 10.01 -1.08 -16.51
N TYR A 42 11.28 -0.64 -16.66
CA TYR A 42 12.41 -1.36 -16.08
C TYR A 42 12.28 -1.47 -14.55
N PHE A 43 12.05 -0.36 -13.85
CA PHE A 43 11.92 -0.37 -12.40
C PHE A 43 10.69 -1.14 -11.93
N LYS A 44 9.55 -1.00 -12.59
CA LYS A 44 8.34 -1.76 -12.28
C LYS A 44 8.55 -3.27 -12.38
N ALA A 45 9.42 -3.72 -13.31
CA ALA A 45 9.74 -5.12 -13.49
C ALA A 45 10.79 -5.65 -12.50
N THR A 46 11.69 -4.79 -12.00
CA THR A 46 12.87 -5.20 -11.22
C THR A 46 12.82 -4.79 -9.75
N ASP A 47 12.07 -3.75 -9.40
CA ASP A 47 11.94 -3.26 -8.03
C ASP A 47 10.72 -3.86 -7.36
N THR A 48 10.96 -4.70 -6.34
CA THR A 48 9.90 -5.42 -5.62
C THR A 48 8.99 -4.50 -4.83
N GLN A 49 9.50 -3.36 -4.33
CA GLN A 49 8.70 -2.40 -3.59
C GLN A 49 7.67 -1.72 -4.50
N ILE A 50 8.11 -1.24 -5.68
CA ILE A 50 7.19 -0.66 -6.67
C ILE A 50 6.13 -1.68 -7.09
N GLY A 51 6.56 -2.90 -7.43
CA GLY A 51 5.66 -3.97 -7.86
C GLY A 51 4.59 -4.28 -6.82
N SER A 52 5.01 -4.45 -5.57
CA SER A 52 4.11 -4.76 -4.45
C SER A 52 3.12 -3.63 -4.16
N GLU A 53 3.60 -2.39 -4.02
CA GLU A 53 2.74 -1.27 -3.63
C GLU A 53 1.75 -0.89 -4.73
N LEU A 54 2.17 -0.90 -5.99
CA LEU A 54 1.25 -0.69 -7.12
C LEU A 54 0.21 -1.81 -7.22
N PHE A 55 0.60 -3.06 -7.03
CA PHE A 55 -0.34 -4.18 -7.07
C PHE A 55 -1.39 -4.05 -5.97
N LYS A 56 -0.99 -3.76 -4.74
CA LYS A 56 -1.91 -3.51 -3.61
C LYS A 56 -2.92 -2.42 -3.95
N ARG A 57 -2.46 -1.24 -4.39
CA ARG A 57 -3.34 -0.11 -4.72
C ARG A 57 -4.32 -0.45 -5.85
N LYS A 58 -3.85 -1.15 -6.90
CA LYS A 58 -4.69 -1.62 -8.01
C LYS A 58 -5.76 -2.61 -7.56
N VAL A 59 -5.39 -3.57 -6.72
CA VAL A 59 -6.32 -4.57 -6.19
C VAL A 59 -7.37 -3.91 -5.31
N TYR A 60 -6.99 -3.00 -4.42
CA TYR A 60 -7.95 -2.31 -3.57
C TYR A 60 -9.05 -1.59 -4.36
N VAL A 61 -8.69 -0.88 -5.42
CA VAL A 61 -9.67 -0.20 -6.27
C VAL A 61 -10.52 -1.17 -7.07
N SER A 62 -9.90 -2.18 -7.69
CA SER A 62 -10.63 -3.12 -8.55
C SER A 62 -11.53 -4.11 -7.80
N ALA A 63 -11.33 -4.25 -6.48
CA ALA A 63 -12.13 -5.09 -5.61
C ALA A 63 -13.32 -4.35 -4.97
N LEU A 64 -13.45 -3.03 -5.20
CA LEU A 64 -14.56 -2.25 -4.63
C LEU A 64 -15.92 -2.75 -5.13
N PRO A 65 -16.94 -2.75 -4.27
CA PRO A 65 -18.31 -2.99 -4.67
C PRO A 65 -18.75 -1.96 -5.72
N ILE A 66 -19.50 -2.42 -6.69
CA ILE A 66 -20.07 -1.56 -7.74
C ILE A 66 -21.51 -1.23 -7.36
N PHE A 67 -21.80 0.05 -7.21
CA PHE A 67 -23.15 0.54 -7.00
C PHE A 67 -23.74 1.07 -8.32
N PHE A 68 -24.91 0.57 -8.70
CA PHE A 68 -25.70 1.06 -9.82
C PHE A 68 -27.18 1.12 -9.45
N GLU A 69 -27.82 2.24 -9.67
CA GLU A 69 -29.25 2.46 -9.42
C GLU A 69 -29.87 3.20 -10.61
N SER A 70 -31.01 2.70 -11.10
CA SER A 70 -31.81 3.34 -12.15
C SER A 70 -33.29 3.19 -11.84
N GLU A 71 -34.10 4.20 -12.19
CA GLU A 71 -35.55 4.14 -12.08
C GLU A 71 -36.15 3.09 -13.01
N ASP A 72 -35.52 2.80 -14.14
CA ASP A 72 -35.95 1.79 -15.10
C ASP A 72 -35.33 0.44 -14.76
N LYS A 73 -36.18 -0.53 -14.36
CA LYS A 73 -35.75 -1.87 -13.98
C LYS A 73 -35.08 -2.65 -15.13
N ALA A 74 -35.53 -2.45 -16.39
CA ALA A 74 -34.93 -3.13 -17.52
C ALA A 74 -33.52 -2.58 -17.80
N GLN A 75 -33.36 -1.28 -17.73
CA GLN A 75 -32.06 -0.60 -17.82
C GLN A 75 -31.13 -1.03 -16.67
N GLY A 76 -31.68 -1.13 -15.45
CA GLY A 76 -30.94 -1.61 -14.28
C GLY A 76 -30.40 -3.01 -14.48
N ALA A 77 -31.26 -3.96 -14.88
CA ALA A 77 -30.87 -5.35 -15.11
C ALA A 77 -29.84 -5.49 -16.24
N PHE A 78 -30.01 -4.73 -17.34
CA PHE A 78 -29.09 -4.74 -18.46
C PHE A 78 -27.67 -4.30 -18.07
N ILE A 79 -27.53 -3.22 -17.33
CA ILE A 79 -26.22 -2.72 -16.89
C ILE A 79 -25.63 -3.61 -15.81
N GLN A 80 -26.43 -4.13 -14.90
CA GLN A 80 -25.93 -5.04 -13.85
C GLN A 80 -25.28 -6.29 -14.47
N GLU A 81 -25.91 -6.90 -15.48
CA GLU A 81 -25.34 -8.05 -16.20
C GLU A 81 -23.97 -7.68 -16.83
N PHE A 82 -23.84 -6.50 -17.41
CA PHE A 82 -22.59 -6.02 -17.98
C PHE A 82 -21.51 -5.82 -16.90
N LEU A 83 -21.83 -5.13 -15.81
CA LEU A 83 -20.91 -4.81 -14.71
C LEU A 83 -20.40 -6.07 -13.96
N GLU A 84 -21.25 -7.10 -13.84
CA GLU A 84 -20.89 -8.37 -13.21
C GLU A 84 -20.03 -9.28 -14.11
N SER A 85 -19.96 -8.98 -15.40
CA SER A 85 -19.23 -9.80 -16.35
C SER A 85 -17.72 -9.85 -16.05
N ILE A 86 -17.09 -11.02 -16.32
CA ILE A 86 -15.64 -11.19 -16.19
C ILE A 86 -14.88 -10.21 -17.09
N LYS A 87 -15.44 -9.87 -18.25
CA LYS A 87 -14.83 -8.91 -19.18
C LYS A 87 -14.75 -7.52 -18.56
N PHE A 88 -15.84 -7.06 -17.91
CA PHE A 88 -15.85 -5.76 -17.24
C PHE A 88 -14.88 -5.75 -16.05
N LYS A 89 -14.83 -6.80 -15.24
CA LYS A 89 -13.88 -6.90 -14.10
C LYS A 89 -12.42 -6.83 -14.56
N LYS A 90 -12.08 -7.49 -15.66
CA LYS A 90 -10.74 -7.39 -16.27
C LYS A 90 -10.45 -6.00 -16.81
N PHE A 91 -11.44 -5.37 -17.45
CA PHE A 91 -11.34 -4.00 -17.93
C PHE A 91 -11.13 -3.02 -16.76
N LEU A 92 -11.94 -3.13 -15.69
CA LEU A 92 -11.78 -2.32 -14.48
C LEU A 92 -10.38 -2.44 -13.87
N PHE A 93 -9.85 -3.68 -13.76
CA PHE A 93 -8.49 -3.88 -13.30
C PHE A 93 -7.46 -3.24 -14.25
N ALA A 94 -7.67 -3.29 -15.56
CA ALA A 94 -6.79 -2.63 -16.51
C ALA A 94 -6.84 -1.09 -16.42
N CYS A 95 -8.02 -0.50 -16.11
CA CYS A 95 -8.16 0.94 -15.87
C CYS A 95 -7.24 1.43 -14.74
N THR A 96 -7.00 0.62 -13.72
CA THR A 96 -6.10 0.97 -12.61
C THR A 96 -4.64 1.14 -13.04
N ALA A 97 -4.25 0.78 -14.26
CA ALA A 97 -2.93 1.11 -14.80
C ALA A 97 -2.69 2.63 -14.85
N ALA A 98 -3.77 3.42 -14.98
CA ALA A 98 -3.73 4.87 -14.96
C ALA A 98 -3.10 5.44 -13.69
N ILE A 99 -3.18 4.76 -12.55
CA ILE A 99 -2.55 5.17 -11.28
C ILE A 99 -1.04 5.42 -11.47
N ALA A 100 -0.37 4.55 -12.22
CA ALA A 100 1.07 4.70 -12.45
C ALA A 100 1.42 5.73 -13.54
N TYR A 101 0.68 5.73 -14.64
CA TYR A 101 1.03 6.48 -15.86
C TYR A 101 0.27 7.80 -16.04
N GLY A 102 -0.70 8.08 -15.16
CA GLY A 102 -1.61 9.23 -15.28
C GLY A 102 -2.79 8.97 -16.22
N PHE A 103 -2.77 7.93 -17.04
CA PHE A 103 -3.87 7.53 -17.93
C PHE A 103 -3.83 6.03 -18.25
N ALA A 104 -4.98 5.47 -18.62
CA ALA A 104 -5.10 4.11 -19.16
C ALA A 104 -5.92 4.15 -20.45
N PRO A 105 -5.29 3.87 -21.60
CA PRO A 105 -5.93 3.92 -22.90
C PRO A 105 -6.39 2.53 -23.36
N PHE A 106 -7.53 2.51 -24.06
CA PHE A 106 -8.14 1.30 -24.62
C PHE A 106 -8.61 1.55 -26.05
N ILE A 107 -8.46 0.56 -26.92
CA ILE A 107 -9.23 0.50 -28.16
C ILE A 107 -10.67 0.18 -27.76
N LYS A 108 -11.62 1.02 -28.15
CA LYS A 108 -13.06 0.84 -27.90
C LYS A 108 -13.75 0.32 -29.17
N GLN A 109 -14.45 -0.80 -29.05
CA GLN A 109 -15.25 -1.37 -30.12
C GLN A 109 -16.65 -1.70 -29.60
N TRP A 110 -17.68 -1.34 -30.36
CA TRP A 110 -19.05 -1.71 -30.05
C TRP A 110 -19.37 -3.07 -30.64
N ARG A 111 -19.79 -4.00 -29.81
CA ARG A 111 -20.19 -5.33 -30.21
C ARG A 111 -21.70 -5.48 -30.06
N ASN A 112 -22.36 -6.01 -31.07
CA ASN A 112 -23.77 -6.42 -30.99
C ASN A 112 -23.81 -7.91 -30.60
N ASP A 113 -24.36 -8.20 -29.44
CA ASP A 113 -24.53 -9.55 -28.90
C ASP A 113 -26.03 -9.78 -28.67
N GLU A 114 -26.66 -10.52 -29.53
CA GLU A 114 -28.10 -10.83 -29.48
C GLU A 114 -29.02 -9.57 -29.35
N GLY A 115 -28.65 -8.49 -30.01
CA GLY A 115 -29.38 -7.22 -29.96
C GLY A 115 -28.95 -6.27 -28.83
N LYS A 116 -28.02 -6.69 -27.96
CA LYS A 116 -27.40 -5.85 -26.95
C LYS A 116 -26.11 -5.22 -27.51
N ILE A 117 -26.03 -3.89 -27.53
CA ILE A 117 -24.82 -3.17 -27.95
C ILE A 117 -23.96 -2.92 -26.71
N LEU A 118 -22.87 -3.63 -26.59
CA LEU A 118 -21.94 -3.54 -25.45
C LEU A 118 -20.55 -3.12 -25.92
N PRO A 119 -19.81 -2.32 -25.12
CA PRO A 119 -18.42 -1.97 -25.42
C PRO A 119 -17.51 -3.15 -25.16
N ASP A 120 -16.53 -3.36 -26.02
CA ASP A 120 -15.40 -4.27 -25.84
C ASP A 120 -14.10 -3.46 -25.86
N PHE A 121 -13.17 -3.80 -24.99
CA PHE A 121 -11.98 -3.01 -24.72
C PHE A 121 -10.71 -3.83 -24.86
N GLU A 122 -9.75 -3.29 -25.58
CA GLU A 122 -8.39 -3.81 -25.64
C GLU A 122 -7.42 -2.77 -25.06
N TYR A 123 -6.74 -3.12 -23.98
CA TYR A 123 -5.79 -2.24 -23.32
C TYR A 123 -4.57 -1.96 -24.21
N ILE A 124 -4.20 -0.71 -24.35
CA ILE A 124 -3.01 -0.29 -25.07
C ILE A 124 -1.91 0.06 -24.05
N PRO A 125 -0.78 -0.66 -24.00
CA PRO A 125 0.31 -0.31 -23.09
C PRO A 125 0.81 1.13 -23.32
N PRO A 126 1.11 1.91 -22.27
CA PRO A 126 1.63 3.28 -22.37
C PRO A 126 2.94 3.39 -23.18
N THR A 127 3.68 2.29 -23.34
CA THR A 127 4.88 2.20 -24.16
C THR A 127 4.65 2.53 -25.64
N TYR A 128 3.41 2.49 -26.12
CA TYR A 128 3.04 2.87 -27.48
C TYR A 128 2.74 4.37 -27.63
N PHE A 129 2.73 5.13 -26.53
CA PHE A 129 2.40 6.56 -26.52
C PHE A 129 3.65 7.44 -26.40
N ASN A 130 3.50 8.69 -26.84
CA ASN A 130 4.46 9.76 -26.61
C ASN A 130 3.73 11.11 -26.57
N THR A 131 4.39 12.16 -26.13
CA THR A 131 3.92 13.53 -26.19
C THR A 131 4.64 14.30 -27.31
N ASP A 132 3.97 15.26 -27.91
CA ASP A 132 4.59 16.20 -28.84
C ASP A 132 5.16 17.43 -28.11
N ASN A 133 5.64 18.41 -28.87
CA ASN A 133 6.22 19.63 -28.31
C ASN A 133 5.19 20.56 -27.61
N GLU A 134 3.90 20.29 -27.77
CA GLU A 134 2.78 20.99 -27.10
C GLU A 134 2.18 20.12 -25.97
N ASP A 135 2.91 19.09 -25.51
CA ASP A 135 2.50 18.11 -24.49
C ASP A 135 1.22 17.32 -24.84
N LYS A 136 0.85 17.28 -26.13
CA LYS A 136 -0.30 16.51 -26.58
C LYS A 136 0.05 15.03 -26.71
N LEU A 137 -0.71 14.20 -26.02
CA LEU A 137 -0.55 12.75 -26.05
C LEU A 137 -1.00 12.15 -27.39
N TYR A 138 -0.18 11.32 -27.98
CA TYR A 138 -0.49 10.57 -29.18
C TYR A 138 -0.04 9.12 -29.11
N LEU A 139 -0.79 8.24 -29.78
CA LEU A 139 -0.42 6.86 -30.05
C LEU A 139 0.49 6.81 -31.28
N LYS A 140 1.62 6.11 -31.17
CA LYS A 140 2.54 5.84 -32.29
C LYS A 140 2.02 4.68 -33.14
N GLN A 141 1.81 4.90 -34.41
CA GLN A 141 1.43 3.88 -35.39
C GLN A 141 2.39 3.92 -36.58
N GLY A 142 3.56 3.32 -36.44
CA GLY A 142 4.64 3.45 -37.40
C GLY A 142 5.15 4.91 -37.50
N ILE A 143 4.92 5.54 -38.64
CA ILE A 143 5.29 6.97 -38.88
C ILE A 143 4.13 7.89 -38.42
N ASP A 144 2.91 7.38 -38.35
CA ASP A 144 1.73 8.17 -38.07
C ASP A 144 1.55 8.43 -36.57
N LYS A 145 0.94 9.58 -36.26
CA LYS A 145 0.58 9.99 -34.91
C LYS A 145 -0.95 10.05 -34.83
N ILE A 146 -1.54 9.25 -33.93
CA ILE A 146 -2.96 9.30 -33.65
C ILE A 146 -3.13 10.06 -32.34
N TYR A 147 -3.54 11.32 -32.43
CA TYR A 147 -3.76 12.15 -31.25
C TYR A 147 -4.98 11.70 -30.47
N VAL A 148 -4.82 11.52 -29.18
CA VAL A 148 -5.86 11.08 -28.25
C VAL A 148 -7.10 11.98 -28.33
N GLN A 149 -6.90 13.29 -28.36
CA GLN A 149 -7.96 14.29 -28.39
C GLN A 149 -8.90 14.16 -29.61
N ASN A 150 -8.42 13.58 -30.72
CA ASN A 150 -9.15 13.45 -31.98
C ASN A 150 -9.63 12.02 -32.24
N SER A 151 -9.59 11.13 -31.25
CA SER A 151 -9.77 9.70 -31.45
C SER A 151 -10.83 9.08 -30.54
N ALA A 152 -11.77 9.86 -30.04
CA ALA A 152 -12.83 9.42 -29.11
C ALA A 152 -13.69 8.25 -29.67
N ASP A 153 -13.84 8.18 -31.00
CA ASP A 153 -14.56 7.09 -31.66
C ASP A 153 -13.76 5.77 -31.68
N LEU A 154 -12.45 5.83 -31.54
CA LEU A 154 -11.53 4.69 -31.64
C LEU A 154 -10.95 4.27 -30.30
N MET A 155 -10.75 5.24 -29.42
CA MET A 155 -10.12 5.04 -28.13
C MET A 155 -11.00 5.56 -27.01
N TRP A 156 -11.07 4.81 -25.92
CA TRP A 156 -11.55 5.29 -24.64
C TRP A 156 -10.36 5.40 -23.70
N ILE A 157 -10.26 6.49 -22.96
CA ILE A 157 -9.13 6.76 -22.08
C ILE A 157 -9.63 7.17 -20.71
N HIS A 158 -9.19 6.44 -19.70
CA HIS A 158 -9.31 6.88 -18.32
C HIS A 158 -8.10 7.75 -17.96
N VAL A 159 -8.36 8.98 -17.48
CA VAL A 159 -7.32 9.91 -17.01
C VAL A 159 -7.30 9.92 -15.49
N HIS A 160 -6.12 9.77 -14.91
CA HIS A 160 -5.92 9.62 -13.47
C HIS A 160 -4.76 10.52 -12.98
N PRO A 161 -4.97 11.84 -12.93
CA PRO A 161 -3.92 12.77 -12.56
C PRO A 161 -3.60 12.65 -11.06
N THR A 162 -2.31 12.66 -10.73
CA THR A 162 -1.84 12.78 -9.34
C THR A 162 -1.47 14.22 -8.98
N ASP A 163 -1.48 15.12 -9.96
CA ASP A 163 -1.20 16.55 -9.83
C ASP A 163 -1.83 17.32 -10.99
N SER A 164 -1.80 18.66 -10.91
CA SER A 164 -2.13 19.54 -12.04
C SER A 164 -0.86 19.78 -12.87
N GLY A 165 -0.96 19.71 -14.20
CA GLY A 165 0.16 19.94 -15.10
C GLY A 165 0.04 19.15 -16.40
N ASP A 166 1.19 18.86 -17.03
CA ASP A 166 1.26 18.03 -18.23
C ASP A 166 1.14 16.53 -17.92
N VAL A 167 0.98 15.71 -18.94
CA VAL A 167 0.82 14.25 -18.82
C VAL A 167 1.99 13.58 -18.10
N ILE A 168 3.20 14.14 -18.20
CA ILE A 168 4.41 13.59 -17.58
C ILE A 168 4.38 13.84 -16.08
N THR A 169 4.22 15.11 -15.69
CA THR A 169 4.28 15.56 -14.29
C THR A 169 3.09 15.09 -13.46
N GLN A 170 1.94 14.86 -14.10
CA GLN A 170 0.75 14.28 -13.46
C GLN A 170 0.92 12.80 -13.07
N SER A 171 1.88 12.09 -13.66
CA SER A 171 2.03 10.66 -13.44
C SER A 171 2.75 10.33 -12.13
N LEU A 172 2.32 9.27 -11.46
CA LEU A 172 3.00 8.75 -10.28
C LEU A 172 4.44 8.29 -10.62
N MET A 173 4.65 7.72 -11.82
CA MET A 173 5.97 7.28 -12.27
C MET A 173 7.01 8.41 -12.24
N TYR A 174 6.62 9.64 -12.60
CA TYR A 174 7.52 10.80 -12.57
C TYR A 174 8.07 11.06 -11.17
N ARG A 175 7.24 10.89 -10.15
CA ARG A 175 7.61 11.13 -8.74
C ARG A 175 8.57 10.07 -8.18
N ILE A 176 8.42 8.80 -8.59
CA ILE A 176 9.13 7.69 -7.96
C ILE A 176 10.39 7.24 -8.70
N VAL A 177 10.55 7.56 -10.01
CA VAL A 177 11.70 7.06 -10.77
C VAL A 177 13.04 7.53 -10.23
N THR A 178 13.14 8.77 -9.75
CA THR A 178 14.40 9.32 -9.23
C THR A 178 14.84 8.63 -7.94
N ILE A 179 13.94 8.49 -6.98
CA ILE A 179 14.26 7.82 -5.71
C ILE A 179 14.57 6.34 -5.93
N THR A 180 13.88 5.70 -6.88
CA THR A 180 14.14 4.31 -7.27
C THR A 180 15.54 4.17 -7.90
N ALA A 181 15.94 5.10 -8.75
CA ALA A 181 17.28 5.10 -9.32
C ALA A 181 18.38 5.24 -8.26
N LEU A 182 18.16 6.11 -7.25
CA LEU A 182 19.07 6.26 -6.12
C LEU A 182 19.14 4.99 -5.27
N LYS A 183 18.03 4.31 -5.04
CA LYS A 183 17.96 2.99 -4.37
C LYS A 183 18.80 1.96 -5.13
N HIS A 184 18.59 1.82 -6.45
CA HIS A 184 19.33 0.86 -7.26
C HIS A 184 20.82 1.19 -7.32
N LEU A 185 21.19 2.48 -7.35
CA LEU A 185 22.59 2.92 -7.25
C LEU A 185 23.20 2.53 -5.90
N ALA A 186 22.46 2.74 -4.79
CA ALA A 186 22.90 2.35 -3.45
C ALA A 186 23.10 0.83 -3.33
N ILE A 187 22.16 0.03 -3.86
CA ILE A 187 22.28 -1.43 -3.92
C ILE A 187 23.52 -1.85 -4.71
N SER A 188 23.76 -1.26 -5.89
CA SER A 188 24.93 -1.55 -6.69
C SER A 188 26.23 -1.21 -5.96
N LYS A 189 26.30 -0.06 -5.26
CA LYS A 189 27.48 0.31 -4.45
C LYS A 189 27.66 -0.62 -3.26
N TYR A 190 26.59 -1.06 -2.64
CA TYR A 190 26.61 -2.01 -1.55
C TYR A 190 27.11 -3.39 -2.00
N MET A 191 26.69 -3.86 -3.17
CA MET A 191 27.23 -5.10 -3.76
C MET A 191 28.71 -4.99 -4.06
N ASN A 192 29.17 -3.90 -4.68
CA ASN A 192 30.61 -3.66 -4.91
C ASN A 192 31.40 -3.61 -3.58
N PHE A 193 30.77 -3.10 -2.51
CA PHE A 193 31.38 -3.11 -1.19
C PHE A 193 31.53 -4.55 -0.65
N PHE A 194 30.52 -5.41 -0.82
CA PHE A 194 30.65 -6.84 -0.47
C PHE A 194 31.77 -7.53 -1.25
N ASP A 195 31.88 -7.25 -2.55
CA ASP A 195 32.98 -7.79 -3.37
C ASP A 195 34.33 -7.35 -2.83
N SER A 196 34.47 -6.08 -2.43
CA SER A 196 35.70 -5.55 -1.85
C SER A 196 36.02 -6.12 -0.45
N LEU A 197 34.99 -6.52 0.32
CA LEU A 197 35.18 -7.20 1.59
C LEU A 197 35.64 -8.67 1.42
N SER A 198 35.13 -9.32 0.36
CA SER A 198 35.53 -10.70 0.03
C SER A 198 36.99 -10.76 -0.40
N VAL A 199 37.45 -9.67 -1.01
CA VAL A 199 38.85 -9.55 -1.49
C VAL A 199 39.38 -8.17 -1.07
N PRO A 200 39.74 -8.00 0.23
CA PRO A 200 40.19 -6.69 0.72
C PRO A 200 41.46 -6.24 -0.01
N PRO A 201 41.56 -4.95 -0.34
CA PRO A 201 42.77 -4.40 -0.92
C PRO A 201 43.99 -4.66 -0.03
N LEU A 202 45.06 -5.14 -0.65
CA LEU A 202 46.30 -5.46 0.02
C LEU A 202 47.32 -4.40 -0.35
N VAL A 203 47.89 -3.74 0.62
CA VAL A 203 48.99 -2.82 0.44
C VAL A 203 50.27 -3.51 0.93
N ILE A 204 51.20 -3.60 0.02
CA ILE A 204 52.53 -4.14 0.35
C ILE A 204 53.54 -2.99 0.25
N LYS A 205 54.26 -2.78 1.34
CA LYS A 205 55.40 -1.86 1.42
C LYS A 205 56.66 -2.68 1.47
N SER A 206 57.54 -2.49 0.48
CA SER A 206 58.79 -3.22 0.38
C SER A 206 59.88 -2.32 -0.19
N ASP A 207 61.07 -2.45 0.36
CA ASP A 207 62.25 -1.74 -0.17
C ASP A 207 62.67 -2.26 -1.56
N SER A 208 62.14 -3.42 -1.97
CA SER A 208 62.47 -4.10 -3.22
C SER A 208 61.54 -3.71 -4.40
N VAL A 209 60.60 -2.77 -4.23
CA VAL A 209 59.69 -2.35 -5.30
C VAL A 209 60.38 -1.79 -6.51
N GLY A 210 61.62 -1.32 -6.41
CA GLY A 210 62.41 -0.82 -7.52
C GLY A 210 63.08 -1.89 -8.40
N ASP A 211 63.09 -3.17 -7.98
CA ASP A 211 63.60 -4.31 -8.73
C ASP A 211 62.42 -5.11 -9.33
N GLU A 212 62.36 -5.16 -10.66
CA GLU A 212 61.26 -5.77 -11.38
C GLU A 212 60.99 -7.24 -11.01
N LYS A 213 62.10 -8.05 -10.89
CA LYS A 213 61.98 -9.46 -10.54
C LYS A 213 61.50 -9.69 -9.11
N GLN A 214 61.96 -8.83 -8.19
CA GLN A 214 61.55 -8.93 -6.77
C GLN A 214 60.12 -8.39 -6.60
N SER A 215 59.75 -7.37 -7.35
CA SER A 215 58.40 -6.83 -7.42
C SER A 215 57.39 -7.88 -7.91
N ASP A 216 57.73 -8.62 -8.97
CA ASP A 216 56.88 -9.69 -9.50
C ASP A 216 56.71 -10.84 -8.48
N ALA A 217 57.77 -11.21 -7.80
CA ALA A 217 57.71 -12.23 -6.75
C ALA A 217 56.80 -11.81 -5.55
N ILE A 218 56.86 -10.53 -5.18
CA ILE A 218 56.01 -9.98 -4.11
C ILE A 218 54.54 -9.97 -4.55
N ILE A 219 54.27 -9.58 -5.81
CA ILE A 219 52.90 -9.60 -6.37
C ILE A 219 52.38 -11.04 -6.42
N GLU A 220 53.19 -12.00 -6.86
CA GLU A 220 52.81 -13.40 -6.89
C GLU A 220 52.54 -13.94 -5.49
N ALA A 221 53.39 -13.63 -4.50
CA ALA A 221 53.14 -13.99 -3.09
C ALA A 221 51.82 -13.37 -2.55
N ALA A 222 51.54 -12.14 -2.94
CA ALA A 222 50.28 -11.46 -2.56
C ALA A 222 49.06 -12.11 -3.20
N VAL A 223 49.14 -12.47 -4.47
CA VAL A 223 48.06 -13.20 -5.16
C VAL A 223 47.84 -14.57 -4.54
N ASN A 224 48.91 -15.28 -4.22
CA ASN A 224 48.83 -16.57 -3.55
C ASN A 224 48.29 -16.47 -2.13
N LEU A 225 48.67 -15.44 -1.36
CA LEU A 225 48.08 -15.15 -0.06
C LEU A 225 46.59 -14.97 -0.12
N ARG A 226 46.11 -14.25 -1.13
CA ARG A 226 44.66 -14.01 -1.36
C ARG A 226 43.92 -15.25 -1.83
N ALA A 227 44.51 -16.02 -2.74
CA ALA A 227 43.85 -17.19 -3.33
C ALA A 227 43.90 -18.43 -2.41
N ASN A 228 45.02 -18.66 -1.73
CA ASN A 228 45.33 -19.91 -1.01
C ASN A 228 45.59 -19.71 0.49
N GLY A 229 45.57 -18.48 0.98
CA GLY A 229 45.85 -18.16 2.38
C GLY A 229 47.33 -18.27 2.78
N VAL A 230 48.24 -18.46 1.81
CA VAL A 230 49.66 -18.61 2.05
C VAL A 230 50.46 -17.69 1.15
N GLY A 231 51.31 -16.86 1.70
CA GLY A 231 52.25 -15.99 0.99
C GLY A 231 53.58 -15.92 1.72
N LEU A 232 54.69 -15.93 0.97
CA LEU A 232 56.04 -15.76 1.50
C LEU A 232 56.51 -14.36 1.19
N PHE A 233 56.92 -13.61 2.20
CA PHE A 233 57.43 -12.26 2.11
C PHE A 233 58.74 -12.12 2.80
N SER A 234 59.57 -11.17 2.35
CA SER A 234 60.85 -10.90 2.96
C SER A 234 60.71 -10.22 4.33
N LYS A 235 61.71 -10.31 5.19
CA LYS A 235 61.66 -9.78 6.59
C LYS A 235 61.36 -8.26 6.65
N GLY A 236 61.63 -7.50 5.60
CA GLY A 236 61.38 -6.05 5.51
C GLY A 236 60.03 -5.71 4.91
N ASP A 237 59.31 -6.68 4.35
CA ASP A 237 58.03 -6.41 3.70
C ASP A 237 56.92 -6.25 4.73
N ILE A 238 56.09 -5.21 4.57
CA ILE A 238 54.92 -4.97 5.41
C ILE A 238 53.70 -5.21 4.55
N VAL A 239 52.86 -6.14 4.97
CA VAL A 239 51.58 -6.46 4.29
C VAL A 239 50.44 -5.95 5.16
N GLU A 240 49.73 -4.97 4.63
CA GLU A 240 48.58 -4.34 5.31
C GLU A 240 47.30 -4.64 4.53
N LEU A 241 46.30 -5.18 5.20
CA LEU A 241 44.94 -5.28 4.70
C LEU A 241 44.23 -3.94 4.92
N LEU A 242 43.83 -3.25 3.84
CA LEU A 242 43.03 -2.07 3.97
C LEU A 242 41.56 -2.47 4.26
N ASN A 243 41.26 -2.62 5.53
CA ASN A 243 39.87 -2.78 5.97
C ASN A 243 39.22 -1.39 5.97
N GLY A 244 38.49 -1.07 4.93
CA GLY A 244 37.63 0.11 4.93
C GLY A 244 36.59 0.01 6.04
N ASN A 245 36.63 0.90 7.02
CA ASN A 245 35.61 1.04 8.03
C ASN A 245 34.39 1.73 7.40
N VAL A 246 33.64 1.02 6.54
CA VAL A 246 32.37 1.52 6.02
C VAL A 246 31.27 0.94 6.90
N ASP A 247 30.46 1.84 7.48
CA ASP A 247 29.29 1.44 8.24
C ASP A 247 28.25 0.82 7.32
N LYS A 248 28.08 -0.50 7.44
CA LYS A 248 27.14 -1.30 6.65
C LYS A 248 25.69 -0.87 6.90
N ALA A 249 25.38 -0.36 8.10
CA ALA A 249 24.06 0.06 8.49
C ALA A 249 23.59 1.23 7.63
N THR A 250 24.46 2.17 7.29
CA THR A 250 24.14 3.35 6.48
C THR A 250 23.58 3.00 5.09
N PHE A 251 24.09 1.97 4.42
CA PHE A 251 23.55 1.53 3.12
C PHE A 251 22.13 0.97 3.27
N LEU A 252 21.92 0.12 4.27
CA LEU A 252 20.63 -0.52 4.51
C LEU A 252 19.58 0.50 4.96
N GLU A 253 19.97 1.45 5.80
CA GLU A 253 19.10 2.56 6.21
C GLU A 253 18.69 3.44 5.05
N PHE A 254 19.63 3.75 4.13
CA PHE A 254 19.31 4.53 2.94
C PHE A 254 18.39 3.76 1.97
N ILE A 255 18.62 2.47 1.76
CA ILE A 255 17.75 1.62 0.94
C ILE A 255 16.34 1.58 1.54
N LYS A 256 16.24 1.41 2.85
CA LYS A 256 14.97 1.44 3.57
C LYS A 256 14.27 2.81 3.45
N TYR A 257 15.02 3.91 3.58
CA TYR A 257 14.50 5.25 3.34
C TYR A 257 13.89 5.40 1.93
N CYS A 258 14.56 4.86 0.91
CA CYS A 258 14.05 4.86 -0.46
C CYS A 258 12.76 4.04 -0.58
N ASP A 259 12.70 2.86 0.04
CA ASP A 259 11.51 2.01 0.07
C ASP A 259 10.33 2.71 0.75
N ASP A 260 10.58 3.38 1.86
CA ASP A 260 9.58 4.17 2.58
C ASP A 260 9.06 5.35 1.74
N CYS A 261 9.94 6.03 0.99
CA CYS A 261 9.54 7.09 0.06
C CYS A 261 8.68 6.57 -1.09
N ILE A 262 9.03 5.40 -1.66
CA ILE A 262 8.26 4.73 -2.70
C ILE A 262 6.88 4.33 -2.17
N ALA A 263 6.81 3.69 -1.00
CA ALA A 263 5.56 3.26 -0.38
C ALA A 263 4.65 4.45 -0.06
N LYS A 264 5.18 5.52 0.55
CA LYS A 264 4.45 6.76 0.82
C LYS A 264 3.89 7.40 -0.45
N SER A 265 4.67 7.38 -1.53
CA SER A 265 4.23 7.96 -2.81
C SER A 265 3.11 7.14 -3.47
N ILE A 266 3.12 5.82 -3.33
CA ILE A 266 2.17 4.92 -4.00
C ILE A 266 0.92 4.71 -3.17
N THR A 267 1.04 4.35 -1.89
CA THR A 267 -0.06 3.94 -1.00
C THR A 267 -0.32 4.88 0.17
N GLY A 268 0.49 5.93 0.31
CA GLY A 268 0.37 6.91 1.40
C GLY A 268 0.86 6.41 2.76
N GLN A 269 1.39 5.18 2.85
CA GLN A 269 1.77 4.56 4.12
C GLN A 269 3.03 3.71 4.00
N VAL A 270 3.72 3.50 5.13
CA VAL A 270 4.97 2.72 5.22
C VAL A 270 4.74 1.36 5.88
N LEU A 271 3.80 1.27 6.83
CA LEU A 271 3.63 0.11 7.71
C LEU A 271 3.11 -1.15 7.02
N ALA A 272 2.41 -1.04 5.90
CA ALA A 272 1.83 -2.21 5.21
C ALA A 272 2.87 -3.14 4.55
N GLY A 273 4.13 -2.70 4.45
CA GLY A 273 5.23 -3.48 3.86
C GLY A 273 6.42 -3.73 4.80
N ASN A 274 6.49 -3.04 5.93
CA ASN A 274 7.57 -3.16 6.90
C ASN A 274 7.02 -3.61 8.25
N SER A 275 7.42 -4.80 8.70
CA SER A 275 7.21 -5.29 10.06
C SER A 275 8.04 -4.46 11.05
N GLN A 276 7.60 -3.24 11.36
CA GLN A 276 8.14 -2.53 12.52
C GLN A 276 7.42 -3.00 13.76
N ILE A 277 8.16 -3.59 14.68
CA ILE A 277 7.74 -4.17 15.95
C ILE A 277 7.03 -3.13 16.88
N ASN A 278 7.08 -1.83 16.55
CA ASN A 278 6.62 -0.74 17.39
C ASN A 278 5.44 0.08 16.81
N GLY A 279 4.63 -0.49 15.92
CA GLY A 279 3.41 0.19 15.43
C GLY A 279 2.31 0.12 16.49
N THR A 280 1.99 1.23 17.15
CA THR A 280 0.81 1.29 18.01
C THR A 280 -0.46 1.15 17.18
N GLN A 281 -1.55 0.59 17.74
CA GLN A 281 -2.87 0.52 17.07
C GLN A 281 -3.32 1.90 16.55
N ALA A 282 -3.04 2.97 17.28
CA ALA A 282 -3.35 4.33 16.88
C ALA A 282 -2.64 4.73 15.57
N LEU A 283 -1.36 4.41 15.42
CA LEU A 283 -0.60 4.69 14.22
C LEU A 283 -1.12 3.87 13.02
N GLY A 284 -1.46 2.59 13.26
CA GLY A 284 -2.07 1.73 12.26
C GLY A 284 -3.42 2.27 11.76
N LYS A 285 -4.23 2.83 12.66
CA LYS A 285 -5.50 3.46 12.31
C LYS A 285 -5.33 4.69 11.42
N VAL A 286 -4.41 5.60 11.77
CA VAL A 286 -4.10 6.78 10.95
C VAL A 286 -3.59 6.40 9.57
N HIS A 287 -2.69 5.41 9.46
CA HIS A 287 -2.22 4.93 8.18
C HIS A 287 -3.34 4.31 7.32
N ASN A 288 -4.29 3.62 7.97
CA ASN A 288 -5.45 3.08 7.27
C ASN A 288 -6.38 4.19 6.76
N GLU A 289 -6.57 5.26 7.51
CA GLU A 289 -7.36 6.43 7.09
C GLU A 289 -6.76 7.09 5.84
N VAL A 290 -5.45 7.36 5.81
CA VAL A 290 -4.76 7.92 4.64
C VAL A 290 -4.92 7.00 3.41
N ARG A 291 -4.76 5.69 3.60
CA ARG A 291 -4.99 4.71 2.52
C ARG A 291 -6.41 4.78 1.99
N GLN A 292 -7.40 4.93 2.87
CA GLN A 292 -8.81 5.03 2.49
C GLN A 292 -9.11 6.31 1.71
N ASP A 293 -8.50 7.43 2.06
CA ASP A 293 -8.68 8.68 1.32
C ASP A 293 -8.13 8.57 -0.12
N ILE A 294 -6.97 7.93 -0.28
CA ILE A 294 -6.42 7.64 -1.61
C ILE A 294 -7.36 6.70 -2.38
N LEU A 295 -7.87 5.66 -1.75
CA LEU A 295 -8.81 4.71 -2.38
C LEU A 295 -10.11 5.39 -2.82
N ARG A 296 -10.67 6.28 -1.99
CA ARG A 296 -11.85 7.08 -2.36
C ARG A 296 -11.59 7.97 -3.56
N PHE A 297 -10.42 8.62 -3.59
CA PHE A 297 -10.03 9.46 -4.72
C PHE A 297 -9.89 8.64 -6.01
N ASP A 298 -9.18 7.51 -5.96
CA ASP A 298 -9.04 6.60 -7.10
C ASP A 298 -10.41 6.11 -7.60
N ALA A 299 -11.29 5.70 -6.68
CA ALA A 299 -12.64 5.24 -6.98
C ALA A 299 -13.49 6.34 -7.63
N MET A 300 -13.39 7.58 -7.14
CA MET A 300 -14.08 8.73 -7.69
C MET A 300 -13.66 9.00 -9.14
N LEU A 301 -12.37 9.03 -9.44
CA LEU A 301 -11.86 9.29 -10.79
C LEU A 301 -12.28 8.20 -11.78
N ILE A 302 -12.17 6.94 -11.39
CA ILE A 302 -12.58 5.81 -12.24
C ILE A 302 -14.11 5.84 -12.43
N SER A 303 -14.86 6.09 -11.37
CA SER A 303 -16.34 6.18 -11.45
C SER A 303 -16.79 7.28 -12.42
N ALA A 304 -16.15 8.45 -12.40
CA ALA A 304 -16.46 9.53 -13.31
C ALA A 304 -16.25 9.13 -14.78
N SER A 305 -15.11 8.49 -15.09
CA SER A 305 -14.82 8.02 -16.45
C SER A 305 -15.78 6.89 -16.91
N LEU A 306 -16.13 5.99 -15.98
CA LEU A 306 -17.05 4.88 -16.27
C LEU A 306 -18.51 5.38 -16.40
N TYR A 307 -18.88 6.44 -15.69
CA TYR A 307 -20.22 7.03 -15.81
C TYR A 307 -20.52 7.45 -17.26
N GLU A 308 -19.59 8.15 -17.91
CA GLU A 308 -19.73 8.57 -19.30
C GLU A 308 -19.86 7.37 -20.26
N LEU A 309 -19.09 6.31 -20.02
CA LEU A 309 -19.14 5.08 -20.80
C LEU A 309 -20.47 4.33 -20.63
N ILE A 310 -20.99 4.25 -19.42
CA ILE A 310 -22.28 3.63 -19.11
C ILE A 310 -23.41 4.44 -19.75
N ASP A 311 -23.36 5.77 -19.67
CA ASP A 311 -24.34 6.66 -20.30
C ASP A 311 -24.38 6.46 -21.83
N GLU A 312 -23.20 6.40 -22.48
CA GLU A 312 -23.11 6.08 -23.92
C GLU A 312 -23.69 4.70 -24.24
N THR A 313 -23.38 3.70 -23.41
CA THR A 313 -23.88 2.32 -23.57
C THR A 313 -25.40 2.27 -23.45
N LEU A 314 -25.98 2.97 -22.49
CA LEU A 314 -27.43 3.05 -22.29
C LEU A 314 -28.13 3.74 -23.45
N LYS A 315 -27.60 4.85 -23.93
CA LYS A 315 -28.17 5.60 -25.10
C LYS A 315 -28.18 4.78 -26.38
N LEU A 316 -27.23 3.85 -26.54
CA LEU A 316 -27.20 2.95 -27.71
C LEU A 316 -28.22 1.80 -27.61
N ASN A 317 -28.64 1.42 -26.41
CA ASN A 317 -29.58 0.31 -26.22
C ASN A 317 -31.02 0.73 -25.88
N PHE A 318 -31.22 1.96 -25.37
CA PHE A 318 -32.52 2.45 -24.93
C PHE A 318 -32.79 3.80 -25.58
N SER A 319 -33.88 3.88 -26.35
CA SER A 319 -34.28 5.11 -27.06
C SER A 319 -34.61 6.28 -26.10
N ASN A 320 -34.96 5.98 -24.85
CA ASN A 320 -35.25 6.95 -23.80
C ASN A 320 -34.57 6.51 -22.50
N ALA A 321 -33.22 6.51 -22.51
CA ALA A 321 -32.43 6.15 -21.34
C ALA A 321 -32.76 7.08 -20.15
N LYS A 322 -33.03 6.50 -18.99
CA LYS A 322 -33.36 7.23 -17.77
C LYS A 322 -32.08 7.57 -16.99
N PRO A 323 -32.12 8.63 -16.18
CA PRO A 323 -31.05 8.95 -15.26
C PRO A 323 -30.68 7.74 -14.37
N PHE A 324 -29.42 7.67 -14.01
CA PHE A 324 -28.89 6.59 -13.16
C PHE A 324 -27.84 7.15 -12.21
N LYS A 325 -27.53 6.37 -11.17
CA LYS A 325 -26.40 6.60 -10.28
C LYS A 325 -25.41 5.45 -10.45
N PHE A 326 -24.15 5.78 -10.50
CA PHE A 326 -23.07 4.81 -10.63
C PHE A 326 -21.87 5.27 -9.80
N MET A 327 -21.30 4.38 -9.01
CA MET A 327 -20.03 4.60 -8.33
C MET A 327 -19.37 3.27 -7.92
N LEU A 328 -18.07 3.29 -7.82
CA LEU A 328 -17.31 2.31 -7.04
C LEU A 328 -17.41 2.72 -5.58
N ASP A 329 -18.02 1.87 -4.76
CA ASP A 329 -18.28 2.19 -3.36
C ASP A 329 -17.02 1.99 -2.52
N ALA A 330 -16.33 3.08 -2.25
CA ALA A 330 -15.15 3.13 -1.39
C ALA A 330 -15.48 3.52 0.07
N ASN A 331 -16.76 3.51 0.46
CA ASN A 331 -17.12 3.70 1.84
C ASN A 331 -16.61 2.49 2.64
N LEU A 332 -15.97 2.78 3.76
CA LEU A 332 -15.64 1.75 4.73
C LEU A 332 -16.92 0.98 5.05
N GLU A 333 -16.87 -0.34 5.00
CA GLU A 333 -17.82 -1.10 5.78
C GLU A 333 -17.72 -0.55 7.20
N ALA A 334 -18.78 0.07 7.66
CA ALA A 334 -18.82 0.59 9.01
C ALA A 334 -18.46 -0.58 9.93
N ASP A 335 -17.50 -0.38 10.83
CA ASP A 335 -17.20 -1.37 11.86
C ASP A 335 -18.52 -1.73 12.52
N GLU A 336 -19.01 -2.94 12.27
CA GLU A 336 -20.33 -3.40 12.74
C GLU A 336 -20.43 -3.26 14.26
N ASN A 337 -19.33 -3.40 14.98
CA ASN A 337 -19.25 -3.20 16.42
C ASN A 337 -19.42 -1.71 16.78
N ALA A 338 -18.69 -0.82 16.09
CA ALA A 338 -18.80 0.62 16.30
C ALA A 338 -20.21 1.13 15.95
N LEU A 339 -20.81 0.62 14.87
CA LEU A 339 -22.19 0.92 14.47
C LEU A 339 -23.20 0.42 15.51
N SER A 340 -23.00 -0.79 16.00
CA SER A 340 -23.83 -1.39 17.07
C SER A 340 -23.79 -0.54 18.35
N GLU A 341 -22.61 -0.09 18.77
CA GLU A 341 -22.45 0.82 19.91
C GLU A 341 -23.16 2.17 19.70
N VAL A 342 -23.07 2.74 18.51
CA VAL A 342 -23.75 4.00 18.14
C VAL A 342 -25.26 3.81 18.21
N TYR A 343 -25.79 2.71 17.68
CA TYR A 343 -27.21 2.41 17.71
C TYR A 343 -27.73 2.12 19.13
N GLU A 344 -26.95 1.42 19.94
CA GLU A 344 -27.28 1.22 21.36
C GLU A 344 -27.36 2.55 22.11
N ARG A 345 -26.43 3.48 21.85
CA ARG A 345 -26.44 4.84 22.44
C ARG A 345 -27.66 5.65 21.98
N ILE A 346 -27.96 5.64 20.67
CA ILE A 346 -29.13 6.35 20.12
C ILE A 346 -30.43 5.80 20.76
N THR A 347 -30.56 4.49 20.86
CA THR A 347 -31.73 3.84 21.45
C THR A 347 -31.82 4.12 22.96
N SER A 348 -30.71 4.14 23.67
CA SER A 348 -30.65 4.50 25.10
C SER A 348 -31.01 5.97 25.36
N MET A 349 -30.85 6.85 24.39
CA MET A 349 -31.31 8.25 24.43
C MET A 349 -32.83 8.39 24.17
N GLY A 350 -33.54 7.30 23.90
CA GLY A 350 -34.97 7.29 23.66
C GLY A 350 -35.40 7.48 22.20
N TYR A 351 -34.48 7.39 21.25
CA TYR A 351 -34.81 7.44 19.82
C TYR A 351 -35.09 6.05 19.26
N GLU A 352 -36.05 5.93 18.39
CA GLU A 352 -36.34 4.71 17.64
C GLU A 352 -35.59 4.70 16.32
N ILE A 353 -34.96 3.58 15.98
CA ILE A 353 -34.28 3.39 14.70
C ILE A 353 -35.19 2.52 13.81
N PRO A 354 -35.56 2.98 12.59
CA PRO A 354 -36.36 2.19 11.67
C PRO A 354 -35.71 0.85 11.34
N LEU A 355 -36.48 -0.23 11.32
CA LEU A 355 -36.04 -1.60 11.08
C LEU A 355 -35.31 -1.70 9.71
N GLU A 356 -35.87 -1.05 8.69
CA GLU A 356 -35.31 -1.00 7.34
C GLU A 356 -33.89 -0.39 7.32
N PHE A 357 -33.64 0.58 8.20
CA PHE A 357 -32.33 1.19 8.35
C PHE A 357 -31.34 0.24 8.99
N MET A 358 -31.77 -0.54 10.00
CA MET A 358 -30.94 -1.58 10.63
C MET A 358 -30.63 -2.74 9.68
N GLU A 359 -31.61 -3.19 8.89
CA GLU A 359 -31.43 -4.22 7.88
C GLU A 359 -30.40 -3.81 6.83
N THR A 360 -30.42 -2.53 6.43
CA THR A 360 -29.48 -1.98 5.46
C THR A 360 -28.07 -1.83 6.06
N ALA A 361 -27.98 -1.29 7.28
CA ALA A 361 -26.72 -1.00 7.95
C ALA A 361 -25.93 -2.26 8.32
N PHE A 362 -26.62 -3.31 8.79
CA PHE A 362 -26.01 -4.58 9.17
C PHE A 362 -26.07 -5.65 8.06
N LYS A 363 -26.59 -5.30 6.87
CA LYS A 363 -26.76 -6.22 5.73
C LYS A 363 -27.54 -7.49 6.08
N ILE A 364 -28.41 -7.42 7.10
CA ILE A 364 -29.25 -8.52 7.57
C ILE A 364 -30.66 -8.33 7.03
N LYS A 365 -31.22 -9.31 6.34
CA LYS A 365 -32.60 -9.26 5.83
C LYS A 365 -33.55 -10.04 6.74
N GLY A 366 -34.73 -9.49 6.97
CA GLY A 366 -35.82 -10.18 7.69
C GLY A 366 -35.71 -10.10 9.22
N LEU A 367 -35.10 -9.04 9.73
CA LEU A 367 -35.16 -8.72 11.16
C LEU A 367 -36.63 -8.61 11.60
N LYS A 368 -36.98 -9.26 12.72
CA LYS A 368 -38.32 -9.16 13.33
C LYS A 368 -38.16 -8.65 14.73
N PHE A 369 -39.03 -7.71 15.09
CA PHE A 369 -39.09 -7.23 16.46
C PHE A 369 -39.56 -8.36 17.39
N LYS A 370 -38.84 -8.59 18.47
CA LYS A 370 -39.23 -9.56 19.51
C LYS A 370 -40.33 -8.92 20.35
N GLY A 371 -41.56 -9.44 20.26
CA GLY A 371 -42.73 -8.84 20.84
C GLY A 371 -42.60 -8.62 22.36
N GLU A 372 -43.39 -7.71 22.92
CA GLU A 372 -43.39 -7.28 24.32
C GLU A 372 -43.51 -8.42 25.35
N ALA A 373 -44.14 -9.55 25.01
CA ALA A 373 -44.31 -10.71 25.91
C ALA A 373 -42.95 -11.39 26.24
N GLU A 374 -41.97 -11.38 25.32
CA GLU A 374 -40.66 -11.95 25.57
C GLU A 374 -39.70 -10.93 26.23
N ALA A 375 -39.93 -9.63 26.06
CA ALA A 375 -39.19 -8.58 26.75
C ALA A 375 -39.49 -8.55 28.27
N GLN A 376 -40.72 -8.89 28.68
CA GLN A 376 -41.10 -8.97 30.09
C GLN A 376 -40.45 -10.15 30.83
N ILE A 377 -40.15 -11.25 30.13
CA ILE A 377 -39.42 -12.39 30.72
C ILE A 377 -37.96 -12.00 31.01
N SER A 378 -37.36 -11.20 30.17
CA SER A 378 -35.99 -10.69 30.36
C SER A 378 -35.89 -9.70 31.54
N GLN A 379 -36.90 -8.83 31.75
CA GLN A 379 -36.91 -7.87 32.86
C GLN A 379 -37.16 -8.51 34.24
N ASN A 380 -37.81 -9.67 34.31
CA ASN A 380 -38.03 -10.37 35.57
C ASN A 380 -36.84 -11.22 36.04
N GLN A 381 -35.88 -11.49 35.18
CA GLN A 381 -34.63 -12.16 35.55
C GLN A 381 -33.56 -11.21 36.11
N ASP A 382 -33.63 -9.89 35.82
CA ASP A 382 -32.65 -8.88 36.26
C ASP A 382 -32.79 -8.46 37.74
N LYS A 383 -33.74 -9.07 38.54
CA LYS A 383 -33.88 -8.80 39.99
C LYS A 383 -33.09 -9.74 40.89
N LYS A 384 -32.37 -10.70 40.34
CA LYS A 384 -31.37 -11.47 41.10
C LYS A 384 -30.03 -11.27 40.40
N GLY A 385 -29.17 -10.49 41.03
CA GLY A 385 -27.87 -10.15 40.52
C GLY A 385 -27.04 -11.37 40.18
N VAL A 386 -26.77 -11.56 38.91
CA VAL A 386 -25.67 -12.38 38.41
C VAL A 386 -25.29 -11.83 37.07
N SER A 387 -24.02 -11.58 36.94
CA SER A 387 -23.20 -11.25 35.78
C SER A 387 -23.76 -11.70 34.43
N LYS A 388 -23.92 -10.76 33.50
CA LYS A 388 -24.19 -11.06 32.08
C LYS A 388 -22.88 -11.35 31.36
N ASN A 389 -22.61 -12.62 31.18
CA ASN A 389 -21.78 -13.03 30.05
C ASN A 389 -22.73 -13.38 28.91
N ALA A 390 -22.68 -12.61 27.83
CA ALA A 390 -23.27 -13.01 26.56
C ALA A 390 -22.72 -14.39 26.21
N GLN A 391 -23.59 -15.33 25.89
CA GLN A 391 -23.19 -16.65 25.40
C GLN A 391 -22.42 -16.49 24.09
N ARG A 392 -21.12 -16.42 24.19
CA ARG A 392 -20.25 -16.90 23.11
C ARG A 392 -20.55 -18.37 22.93
N GLN A 393 -20.91 -18.79 21.74
CA GLN A 393 -20.92 -20.21 21.38
C GLN A 393 -19.59 -20.81 21.85
N ASN A 394 -19.65 -21.88 22.61
CA ASN A 394 -18.51 -22.61 23.13
C ASN A 394 -17.64 -23.16 21.98
N LEU A 395 -16.77 -22.33 21.45
CA LEU A 395 -15.49 -22.80 20.98
C LEU A 395 -14.66 -23.03 22.25
N PRO A 396 -13.96 -24.15 22.38
CA PRO A 396 -13.05 -24.33 23.50
C PRO A 396 -12.09 -23.15 23.48
N LEU A 397 -12.00 -22.44 24.63
CA LEU A 397 -10.99 -21.40 24.85
C LEU A 397 -9.64 -22.06 24.59
N ASP A 398 -8.80 -21.45 23.76
CA ASP A 398 -7.43 -21.89 23.67
C ASP A 398 -6.70 -21.60 25.00
N ASN A 399 -5.54 -22.20 25.19
CA ASN A 399 -4.78 -22.06 26.44
C ASN A 399 -4.35 -20.61 26.70
N ILE A 400 -4.28 -19.77 25.67
CA ILE A 400 -3.95 -18.34 25.77
C ILE A 400 -5.13 -17.54 26.32
N ASP A 401 -6.36 -17.79 25.83
CA ASP A 401 -7.58 -17.17 26.35
C ASP A 401 -7.82 -17.54 27.82
N ALA A 402 -7.53 -18.80 28.19
CA ALA A 402 -7.63 -19.26 29.58
C ALA A 402 -6.59 -18.60 30.51
N ALA A 403 -5.39 -18.32 30.01
CA ALA A 403 -4.34 -17.62 30.74
C ALA A 403 -4.66 -16.12 30.94
N LEU A 404 -5.32 -15.46 29.97
CA LEU A 404 -5.77 -14.07 30.07
C LEU A 404 -6.94 -13.89 31.05
N GLU A 405 -7.74 -14.95 31.32
CA GLU A 405 -8.82 -14.93 32.32
C GLU A 405 -8.32 -15.24 33.75
N ASN A 406 -7.02 -15.50 33.94
CA ASN A 406 -6.48 -15.86 35.24
C ASN A 406 -6.60 -14.70 36.25
N LYS A 407 -7.20 -14.96 37.41
CA LYS A 407 -7.49 -13.96 38.45
C LYS A 407 -6.24 -13.27 39.02
N GLU A 408 -5.09 -13.91 39.00
CA GLU A 408 -3.84 -13.32 39.48
C GLU A 408 -3.31 -12.24 38.52
N TYR A 409 -3.46 -12.44 37.21
CA TYR A 409 -3.07 -11.46 36.18
C TYR A 409 -3.92 -10.18 36.29
N ASN A 410 -5.23 -10.33 36.38
CA ASN A 410 -6.18 -9.23 36.56
C ASN A 410 -5.99 -8.45 37.88
N LYS A 411 -5.37 -9.05 38.89
CA LYS A 411 -5.09 -8.38 40.16
C LYS A 411 -3.86 -7.46 40.03
N SER A 412 -2.80 -7.92 39.40
CA SER A 412 -1.59 -7.12 39.16
C SER A 412 -1.88 -5.92 38.23
N GLU A 413 -2.66 -6.10 37.20
CA GLU A 413 -3.10 -5.01 36.29
C GLU A 413 -3.90 -3.95 37.05
N LYS A 414 -4.84 -4.35 37.89
CA LYS A 414 -5.63 -3.42 38.71
C LYS A 414 -4.82 -2.65 39.75
N GLU A 415 -3.77 -3.26 40.28
CA GLU A 415 -2.86 -2.59 41.22
C GLU A 415 -2.01 -1.54 40.51
N ILE A 416 -1.47 -1.88 39.32
CA ILE A 416 -0.68 -0.95 38.47
C ILE A 416 -1.57 0.23 38.01
N LEU A 417 -2.78 -0.02 37.53
CA LEU A 417 -3.72 1.01 37.10
C LEU A 417 -4.11 1.94 38.26
N LYS A 418 -4.33 1.42 39.47
CA LYS A 418 -4.61 2.23 40.66
C LYS A 418 -3.44 3.11 41.06
N GLU A 419 -2.23 2.63 40.94
CA GLU A 419 -1.02 3.40 41.28
C GLU A 419 -0.78 4.53 40.27
N ILE A 420 -0.98 4.26 39.00
CA ILE A 420 -0.93 5.27 37.91
C ILE A 420 -2.04 6.31 38.12
N GLU A 421 -3.27 5.88 38.37
CA GLU A 421 -4.44 6.75 38.59
C GLU A 421 -4.25 7.64 39.85
N SER A 422 -3.72 7.07 40.94
CA SER A 422 -3.40 7.80 42.15
C SER A 422 -2.34 8.88 41.93
N SER A 423 -1.29 8.55 41.18
CA SER A 423 -0.19 9.46 40.85
C SER A 423 -0.65 10.57 39.91
N LEU A 424 -1.48 10.25 38.93
CA LEU A 424 -2.08 11.19 37.98
C LEU A 424 -3.04 12.17 38.69
N ASN A 425 -3.90 11.66 39.57
CA ASN A 425 -4.82 12.48 40.36
C ASN A 425 -4.11 13.45 41.32
N LYS A 426 -3.00 13.02 41.92
CA LYS A 426 -2.18 13.86 42.77
C LYS A 426 -1.55 14.99 41.95
N LEU A 427 -0.99 14.70 40.77
CA LEU A 427 -0.38 15.63 39.86
C LEU A 427 -1.38 16.68 39.34
N LEU A 428 -2.60 16.24 38.96
CA LEU A 428 -3.66 17.12 38.47
C LEU A 428 -4.19 18.07 39.57
N LYS A 429 -4.24 17.64 40.84
CA LYS A 429 -4.67 18.47 41.95
C LYS A 429 -3.67 19.60 42.29
N ASP A 430 -2.38 19.36 42.05
CA ASP A 430 -1.31 20.27 42.40
C ASP A 430 -0.88 21.19 41.23
N ALA A 431 -1.54 21.09 40.05
CA ALA A 431 -1.23 21.90 38.87
C ALA A 431 -2.16 23.12 38.80
N SER A 432 -1.58 24.31 38.69
CA SER A 432 -2.30 25.57 38.60
C SER A 432 -2.65 25.99 37.15
N SER A 433 -2.03 25.38 36.16
CA SER A 433 -2.27 25.60 34.73
C SER A 433 -2.06 24.32 33.87
N TYR A 434 -2.59 24.33 32.65
CA TYR A 434 -2.39 23.24 31.68
C TYR A 434 -0.89 23.04 31.35
N GLU A 435 -0.12 24.12 31.22
CA GLU A 435 1.31 24.06 30.92
C GLU A 435 2.11 23.46 32.07
N GLU A 436 1.74 23.78 33.30
CA GLU A 436 2.36 23.23 34.50
C GLU A 436 1.99 21.71 34.65
N ALA A 437 0.76 21.31 34.32
CA ALA A 437 0.35 19.92 34.33
C ALA A 437 1.15 19.10 33.30
N PHE A 438 1.34 19.61 32.08
CA PHE A 438 2.14 18.97 31.06
C PHE A 438 3.62 18.81 31.45
N LYS A 439 4.22 19.83 32.05
CA LYS A 439 5.61 19.78 32.53
C LYS A 439 5.79 18.72 33.63
N LYS A 440 4.88 18.72 34.61
CA LYS A 440 4.88 17.73 35.72
C LYS A 440 4.61 16.30 35.22
N LEU A 441 3.83 16.13 34.14
CA LEU A 441 3.61 14.83 33.51
C LEU A 441 4.90 14.27 32.90
N GLY A 442 5.72 15.12 32.26
CA GLY A 442 7.04 14.73 31.75
C GLY A 442 8.01 14.32 32.88
N GLU A 443 8.04 15.08 33.97
CA GLU A 443 8.89 14.79 35.15
C GLU A 443 8.43 13.50 35.87
N MET A 444 7.13 13.20 35.87
CA MET A 444 6.59 11.96 36.45
C MET A 444 7.01 10.73 35.64
N TYR A 445 7.08 10.85 34.31
CA TYR A 445 7.50 9.76 33.43
C TYR A 445 8.97 9.36 33.64
N GLU A 446 9.83 10.34 33.93
CA GLU A 446 11.26 10.08 34.26
C GLU A 446 11.45 9.46 35.65
N GLY A 447 10.50 9.62 36.57
CA GLY A 447 10.58 9.14 37.96
C GLY A 447 9.74 7.90 38.29
N MET A 448 8.99 7.34 37.32
CA MET A 448 8.20 6.11 37.54
C MET A 448 9.09 4.88 37.64
N ASP A 449 8.92 4.09 38.71
CA ASP A 449 9.52 2.77 38.82
C ASP A 449 8.77 1.80 37.87
N LEU A 450 9.34 1.61 36.69
CA LEU A 450 8.82 0.73 35.67
C LEU A 450 9.06 -0.76 35.96
N ALA A 451 9.71 -1.11 37.04
CA ALA A 451 10.09 -2.49 37.38
C ALA A 451 8.87 -3.41 37.54
N LEU A 452 7.73 -2.90 38.05
CA LEU A 452 6.49 -3.64 38.16
C LEU A 452 5.85 -3.91 36.79
N LEU A 453 5.89 -2.93 35.88
CA LEU A 453 5.38 -3.06 34.51
C LEU A 453 6.28 -4.01 33.69
N GLU A 454 7.60 -3.85 33.82
CA GLU A 454 8.59 -4.74 33.18
C GLU A 454 8.41 -6.20 33.62
N ASN A 455 8.28 -6.46 34.92
CA ASN A 455 8.03 -7.80 35.43
C ASN A 455 6.69 -8.38 34.98
N ALA A 456 5.64 -7.57 34.91
CA ALA A 456 4.33 -8.01 34.42
C ALA A 456 4.40 -8.37 32.91
N MET A 457 5.10 -7.57 32.11
CA MET A 457 5.33 -7.84 30.68
C MET A 457 6.20 -9.08 30.46
N ILE A 458 7.28 -9.25 31.21
CA ILE A 458 8.14 -10.44 31.13
C ILE A 458 7.34 -11.70 31.46
N ASN A 459 6.52 -11.66 32.52
CA ASN A 459 5.68 -12.80 32.90
C ASN A 459 4.61 -13.09 31.84
N ALA A 460 4.03 -12.07 31.22
CA ALA A 460 3.05 -12.23 30.15
C ALA A 460 3.65 -12.88 28.90
N ILE A 461 4.83 -12.41 28.49
CA ILE A 461 5.56 -12.94 27.32
C ILE A 461 6.01 -14.38 27.60
N SER A 462 6.59 -14.65 28.79
CA SER A 462 7.04 -15.99 29.16
C SER A 462 5.89 -16.99 29.22
N ASN A 463 4.73 -16.58 29.76
CA ASN A 463 3.55 -17.43 29.80
C ASN A 463 2.99 -17.67 28.37
N ALA A 464 2.94 -16.66 27.50
CA ALA A 464 2.52 -16.82 26.12
C ALA A 464 3.45 -17.76 25.33
N GLU A 465 4.77 -17.69 25.58
CA GLU A 465 5.73 -18.62 24.99
C GLU A 465 5.52 -20.06 25.49
N ILE A 466 5.30 -20.25 26.79
CA ILE A 466 5.08 -21.60 27.37
C ILE A 466 3.78 -22.21 26.81
N TYR A 467 2.71 -21.45 26.72
CA TYR A 467 1.43 -21.94 26.21
C TYR A 467 1.45 -22.14 24.68
N GLY A 468 2.25 -21.36 23.93
CA GLY A 468 2.44 -21.57 22.49
C GLY A 468 3.23 -22.84 22.15
N TYR A 469 4.09 -23.34 23.07
CA TYR A 469 4.81 -24.61 22.88
C TYR A 469 4.01 -25.87 23.29
N GLU A 470 2.93 -25.72 24.04
CA GLU A 470 2.07 -26.87 24.42
C GLU A 470 1.02 -27.22 23.35
N ASP A 471 0.80 -26.34 22.35
CA ASP A 471 -0.13 -26.53 21.24
C ASP A 471 0.53 -27.02 19.93
N GLU A 472 1.86 -27.26 19.87
CA GLU A 472 2.57 -27.96 18.80
C GLU A 472 2.80 -29.45 19.17
#